data_0662a5d6ef5d9d395a9d160c43127aae
#
_entry.id   0662a5d6ef5d9d395a9d160c43127aae
#
_cell.length_a   1.000
_cell.length_b   1.000
_cell.length_c   1.000
_cell.angle_alpha   90.00
_cell.angle_beta   90.00
_cell.angle_gamma   90.00
#
_symmetry.space_group_name_H-M   'P 1'
#
loop_
_entity.id
_entity.type
_entity.pdbx_description
1 polymer ?
#
loop_
_entity_poly.entity_id
_entity_poly.type
_entity_poly.pdbx_seq_one_letter_code
_entity_poly.pdbx_strand_id
1 'polypeptide(L)'
;MTEFLGNMYSWFTFIPKITLSNLFEILILTVLIYEVLLWVKSTRAGVLLRGGMIIVGFYLLAAMLHLNTITWIINHMGQLVLTALIIIFQPELRKALEQLGSKNIITDLFISENSRLQEGYTEKTVNEITRAAFEMGKVKTGALIVIERDTPLPEIERTGIPVDGIVTSQLLINIFEHNTPLHDGAIIIRGNRVTSATCYLPLSDNLSISKDLGTRHRAALGISESTDSLTVVVSEETGRVSLAEGGSLRRINSPEELKLAIAAKPEEETVSGPFKLLKGWHKNERKAE
;
A
#
# COMPACT_ATOMS: atom_id res chain seq x y z
N MET A 1 6.33 -60.72 4.12
CA MET A 1 5.00 -60.08 4.33
C MET A 1 4.86 -59.52 5.74
N THR A 2 5.49 -60.07 6.76
CA THR A 2 5.44 -59.60 8.16
C THR A 2 6.24 -58.32 8.43
N GLU A 3 7.37 -58.11 7.72
CA GLU A 3 8.19 -56.87 7.85
C GLU A 3 7.52 -55.65 7.21
N PHE A 4 6.79 -55.85 6.11
CA PHE A 4 6.09 -54.77 5.41
C PHE A 4 4.90 -54.22 6.28
N LEU A 5 4.22 -55.13 6.97
CA LEU A 5 3.14 -54.76 7.91
C LEU A 5 3.70 -54.11 9.18
N GLY A 6 4.88 -54.51 9.64
CA GLY A 6 5.56 -53.90 10.78
C GLY A 6 5.99 -52.46 10.51
N ASN A 7 6.53 -52.19 9.29
CA ASN A 7 6.87 -50.84 8.87
C ASN A 7 5.65 -49.94 8.65
N MET A 8 4.53 -50.48 8.17
CA MET A 8 3.29 -49.72 8.01
C MET A 8 2.69 -49.36 9.37
N TYR A 9 2.78 -50.23 10.37
CA TYR A 9 2.34 -49.93 11.74
C TYR A 9 3.20 -48.86 12.41
N SER A 10 4.50 -48.80 12.17
CA SER A 10 5.38 -47.77 12.72
C SER A 10 5.10 -46.37 12.09
N TRP A 11 4.62 -46.34 10.87
CA TRP A 11 4.14 -45.06 10.25
C TRP A 11 2.86 -44.56 10.88
N PHE A 12 1.94 -45.44 11.25
CA PHE A 12 0.68 -45.06 11.92
C PHE A 12 0.88 -44.67 13.39
N THR A 13 1.91 -45.14 14.07
CA THR A 13 2.26 -44.70 15.43
C THR A 13 2.93 -43.32 15.48
N PHE A 14 3.33 -42.75 14.31
CA PHE A 14 3.86 -41.41 14.19
C PHE A 14 2.76 -40.33 14.04
N ILE A 15 1.48 -40.70 14.17
CA ILE A 15 0.42 -39.69 14.24
C ILE A 15 0.56 -39.02 15.63
N PRO A 16 1.11 -37.76 15.67
CA PRO A 16 1.23 -37.06 16.93
C PRO A 16 -0.18 -36.93 17.53
N LYS A 17 -0.32 -37.23 18.82
CA LYS A 17 -1.59 -37.00 19.53
C LYS A 17 -1.95 -35.55 19.27
N ILE A 18 -3.02 -35.34 18.48
CA ILE A 18 -3.49 -34.00 18.14
C ILE A 18 -3.98 -33.36 19.44
N THR A 19 -3.14 -32.56 20.04
CA THR A 19 -3.44 -31.72 21.18
C THR A 19 -4.11 -30.43 20.68
N LEU A 20 -4.94 -29.82 21.51
CA LEU A 20 -5.55 -28.50 21.18
C LEU A 20 -4.47 -27.49 20.76
N SER A 21 -3.27 -27.56 21.34
CA SER A 21 -2.09 -26.77 20.99
C SER A 21 -1.68 -26.96 19.54
N ASN A 22 -1.65 -28.20 19.03
CA ASN A 22 -1.27 -28.50 17.64
C ASN A 22 -2.31 -27.98 16.64
N LEU A 23 -3.59 -27.92 17.05
CA LEU A 23 -4.63 -27.34 16.21
C LEU A 23 -4.45 -25.83 16.05
N PHE A 24 -4.10 -25.12 17.13
CA PHE A 24 -3.77 -23.70 17.09
C PHE A 24 -2.50 -23.44 16.27
N GLU A 25 -1.49 -24.27 16.40
CA GLU A 25 -0.25 -24.16 15.63
C GLU A 25 -0.52 -24.30 14.13
N ILE A 26 -1.29 -25.31 13.72
CA ILE A 26 -1.67 -25.50 12.31
C ILE A 26 -2.49 -24.33 11.80
N LEU A 27 -3.41 -23.78 12.61
CA LEU A 27 -4.23 -22.64 12.23
C LEU A 27 -3.37 -21.38 12.03
N ILE A 28 -2.47 -21.08 12.96
CA ILE A 28 -1.55 -19.94 12.87
C ILE A 28 -0.65 -20.09 11.64
N LEU A 29 -0.07 -21.28 11.42
CA LEU A 29 0.77 -21.56 10.27
C LEU A 29 0.01 -21.42 8.95
N THR A 30 -1.23 -21.88 8.90
CA THR A 30 -2.09 -21.75 7.71
C THR A 30 -2.39 -20.29 7.37
N VAL A 31 -2.73 -19.48 8.38
CA VAL A 31 -2.97 -18.04 8.19
C VAL A 31 -1.68 -17.36 7.73
N LEU A 32 -0.56 -17.65 8.37
CA LEU A 32 0.73 -17.04 8.03
C LEU A 32 1.16 -17.39 6.59
N ILE A 33 1.04 -18.67 6.20
CA ILE A 33 1.36 -19.11 4.83
C ILE A 33 0.40 -18.45 3.82
N TYR A 34 -0.88 -18.33 4.15
CA TYR A 34 -1.87 -17.69 3.29
C TYR A 34 -1.55 -16.21 3.04
N GLU A 35 -1.23 -15.46 4.09
CA GLU A 35 -0.83 -14.04 3.99
C GLU A 35 0.46 -13.87 3.17
N VAL A 36 1.46 -14.74 3.39
CA VAL A 36 2.70 -14.73 2.60
C VAL A 36 2.41 -15.00 1.13
N LEU A 37 1.55 -15.96 0.80
CA LEU A 37 1.19 -16.26 -0.59
C LEU A 37 0.42 -15.13 -1.26
N LEU A 38 -0.47 -14.43 -0.53
CA LEU A 38 -1.15 -13.24 -1.04
C LEU A 38 -0.16 -12.12 -1.32
N TRP A 39 0.75 -11.87 -0.39
CA TRP A 39 1.79 -10.85 -0.56
C TRP A 39 2.71 -11.14 -1.75
N VAL A 40 3.13 -12.39 -1.94
CA VAL A 40 3.92 -12.82 -3.10
C VAL A 40 3.16 -12.61 -4.42
N LYS A 41 1.84 -12.86 -4.45
CA LYS A 41 1.01 -12.61 -5.64
C LYS A 41 0.92 -11.14 -6.05
N SER A 42 0.92 -10.24 -5.08
CA SER A 42 0.77 -8.80 -5.30
C SER A 42 2.09 -8.09 -5.64
N THR A 43 3.23 -8.78 -5.53
CA THR A 43 4.56 -8.20 -5.73
C THR A 43 5.29 -8.78 -6.93
N ARG A 44 6.38 -8.10 -7.38
CA ARG A 44 7.32 -8.60 -8.40
C ARG A 44 7.97 -9.94 -7.99
N ALA A 45 7.93 -10.28 -6.70
CA ALA A 45 8.39 -11.56 -6.17
C ALA A 45 7.68 -12.76 -6.81
N GLY A 46 6.40 -12.63 -7.22
CA GLY A 46 5.66 -13.68 -7.90
C GLY A 46 6.27 -14.10 -9.25
N VAL A 47 6.86 -13.17 -9.98
CA VAL A 47 7.57 -13.45 -11.25
C VAL A 47 8.87 -14.20 -10.99
N LEU A 48 9.63 -13.75 -9.99
CA LEU A 48 10.89 -14.40 -9.59
C LEU A 48 10.65 -15.81 -9.03
N LEU A 49 9.57 -16.01 -8.29
CA LEU A 49 9.20 -17.32 -7.76
C LEU A 49 8.87 -18.33 -8.87
N ARG A 50 8.20 -17.89 -9.95
CA ARG A 50 7.97 -18.73 -11.14
C ARG A 50 9.30 -19.11 -11.82
N GLY A 51 10.22 -18.14 -11.97
CA GLY A 51 11.57 -18.42 -12.49
C GLY A 51 12.34 -19.40 -11.60
N GLY A 52 12.27 -19.22 -10.28
CA GLY A 52 12.87 -20.14 -9.29
C GLY A 52 12.30 -21.55 -9.38
N MET A 53 10.98 -21.72 -9.55
CA MET A 53 10.36 -23.05 -9.72
C MET A 53 10.86 -23.78 -10.97
N ILE A 54 11.13 -23.05 -12.07
CA ILE A 54 11.70 -23.65 -13.28
C ILE A 54 13.11 -24.17 -13.00
N ILE A 55 13.93 -23.41 -12.27
CA ILE A 55 15.30 -23.82 -11.90
C ILE A 55 15.27 -25.04 -10.99
N VAL A 56 14.37 -25.07 -9.99
CA VAL A 56 14.18 -26.24 -9.10
C VAL A 56 13.70 -27.46 -9.90
N GLY A 57 12.75 -27.28 -10.82
CA GLY A 57 12.29 -28.35 -11.70
C GLY A 57 13.41 -28.91 -12.56
N PHE A 58 14.25 -28.03 -13.13
CA PHE A 58 15.44 -28.44 -13.89
C PHE A 58 16.46 -29.18 -13.03
N TYR A 59 16.70 -28.73 -11.79
CA TYR A 59 17.57 -29.42 -10.83
C TYR A 59 17.06 -30.82 -10.51
N LEU A 60 15.76 -30.97 -10.24
CA LEU A 60 15.16 -32.30 -9.97
C LEU A 60 15.28 -33.21 -11.16
N LEU A 61 15.05 -32.71 -12.38
CA LEU A 61 15.22 -33.47 -13.61
C LEU A 61 16.68 -33.92 -13.80
N ALA A 62 17.64 -33.00 -13.59
CA ALA A 62 19.08 -33.33 -13.67
C ALA A 62 19.51 -34.37 -12.63
N ALA A 63 18.93 -34.29 -11.41
CA ALA A 63 19.19 -35.29 -10.36
C ALA A 63 18.60 -36.66 -10.72
N MET A 64 17.38 -36.73 -11.28
CA MET A 64 16.76 -37.97 -11.73
C MET A 64 17.53 -38.62 -12.88
N LEU A 65 18.12 -37.84 -13.79
CA LEU A 65 18.91 -38.30 -14.90
C LEU A 65 20.38 -38.56 -14.53
N HIS A 66 20.76 -38.45 -13.25
CA HIS A 66 22.11 -38.60 -12.74
C HIS A 66 23.17 -37.73 -13.44
N LEU A 67 22.78 -36.48 -13.82
CA LEU A 67 23.67 -35.53 -14.49
C LEU A 67 24.61 -34.87 -13.47
N ASN A 68 25.63 -35.61 -13.04
CA ASN A 68 26.51 -35.25 -11.92
C ASN A 68 27.18 -33.87 -12.11
N THR A 69 27.59 -33.51 -13.32
CA THR A 69 28.25 -32.24 -13.60
C THR A 69 27.29 -31.06 -13.38
N ILE A 70 26.05 -31.19 -13.84
CA ILE A 70 25.03 -30.13 -13.71
C ILE A 70 24.62 -29.94 -12.25
N THR A 71 24.38 -31.06 -11.55
CA THR A 71 24.04 -31.02 -10.12
C THR A 71 25.17 -30.44 -9.27
N TRP A 72 26.44 -30.78 -9.63
CA TRP A 72 27.62 -30.21 -8.97
C TRP A 72 27.70 -28.68 -9.16
N ILE A 73 27.49 -28.18 -10.40
CA ILE A 73 27.52 -26.75 -10.70
C ILE A 73 26.42 -26.03 -9.92
N ILE A 74 25.16 -26.53 -9.96
CA ILE A 74 24.03 -25.90 -9.28
C ILE A 74 24.28 -25.87 -7.77
N ASN A 75 24.79 -26.93 -7.17
CA ASN A 75 25.07 -26.98 -5.74
C ASN A 75 26.16 -25.97 -5.32
N HIS A 76 27.22 -25.81 -6.13
CA HIS A 76 28.28 -24.86 -5.83
C HIS A 76 27.86 -23.40 -6.10
N MET A 77 27.04 -23.17 -7.08
CA MET A 77 26.52 -21.84 -7.38
C MET A 77 25.35 -21.42 -6.45
N GLY A 78 24.73 -22.39 -5.77
CA GLY A 78 23.55 -22.14 -4.92
C GLY A 78 23.79 -21.09 -3.85
N GLN A 79 24.98 -21.07 -3.25
CA GLN A 79 25.33 -20.09 -2.23
C GLN A 79 25.49 -18.67 -2.81
N LEU A 80 26.06 -18.55 -4.00
CA LEU A 80 26.17 -17.25 -4.71
C LEU A 80 24.78 -16.75 -5.13
N VAL A 81 23.93 -17.64 -5.63
CA VAL A 81 22.53 -17.31 -6.01
C VAL A 81 21.73 -16.85 -4.78
N LEU A 82 21.89 -17.54 -3.64
CA LEU A 82 21.22 -17.14 -2.39
C LEU A 82 21.65 -15.75 -1.94
N THR A 83 22.95 -15.45 -1.99
CA THR A 83 23.46 -14.12 -1.64
C THR A 83 22.93 -13.04 -2.60
N ALA A 84 22.94 -13.32 -3.90
CA ALA A 84 22.39 -12.40 -4.89
C ALA A 84 20.88 -12.16 -4.68
N LEU A 85 20.14 -13.20 -4.31
CA LEU A 85 18.71 -13.12 -4.02
C LEU A 85 18.44 -12.20 -2.82
N ILE A 86 19.23 -12.31 -1.75
CA ILE A 86 19.10 -11.43 -0.56
C ILE A 86 19.33 -9.98 -0.96
N ILE A 87 20.35 -9.70 -1.79
CA ILE A 87 20.66 -8.33 -2.25
C ILE A 87 19.51 -7.78 -3.12
N ILE A 88 18.96 -8.60 -4.02
CA ILE A 88 17.85 -8.20 -4.90
C ILE A 88 16.58 -7.90 -4.07
N PHE A 89 16.30 -8.69 -3.04
CA PHE A 89 15.11 -8.51 -2.19
C PHE A 89 15.32 -7.53 -1.02
N GLN A 90 16.51 -6.97 -0.85
CA GLN A 90 16.79 -6.00 0.22
C GLN A 90 15.77 -4.84 0.24
N PRO A 91 15.42 -4.17 -0.89
CA PRO A 91 14.45 -3.08 -0.88
C PRO A 91 13.03 -3.53 -0.51
N GLU A 92 12.62 -4.73 -0.94
CA GLU A 92 11.30 -5.28 -0.61
C GLU A 92 11.20 -5.66 0.87
N LEU A 93 12.25 -6.27 1.43
CA LEU A 93 12.34 -6.59 2.85
C LEU A 93 12.32 -5.32 3.70
N ARG A 94 13.05 -4.27 3.29
CA ARG A 94 13.02 -2.98 3.96
C ARG A 94 11.62 -2.38 3.98
N LYS A 95 10.92 -2.34 2.82
CA LYS A 95 9.54 -1.85 2.74
C LYS A 95 8.58 -2.65 3.61
N ALA A 96 8.71 -3.97 3.62
CA ALA A 96 7.88 -4.83 4.47
C ALA A 96 8.10 -4.55 5.96
N LEU A 97 9.35 -4.36 6.38
CA LEU A 97 9.68 -4.03 7.77
C LEU A 97 9.21 -2.62 8.15
N GLU A 98 9.32 -1.65 7.24
CA GLU A 98 8.79 -0.29 7.43
C GLU A 98 7.27 -0.30 7.57
N GLN A 99 6.54 -1.07 6.75
CA GLN A 99 5.10 -1.24 6.86
C GLN A 99 4.67 -1.95 8.14
N LEU A 100 5.44 -2.93 8.61
CA LEU A 100 5.18 -3.58 9.90
C LEU A 100 5.48 -2.63 11.07
N GLY A 101 6.53 -1.82 10.96
CA GLY A 101 6.91 -0.86 11.98
C GLY A 101 6.02 0.39 12.03
N SER A 102 5.44 0.80 10.90
CA SER A 102 4.53 1.95 10.82
C SER A 102 3.12 1.62 11.33
N LYS A 103 2.68 0.38 11.22
CA LYS A 103 1.48 -0.08 11.91
C LYS A 103 1.78 -0.21 13.39
N ASN A 104 1.52 0.84 14.14
CA ASN A 104 1.58 0.86 15.60
C ASN A 104 0.51 -0.06 16.21
N ILE A 105 0.61 -1.38 15.97
CA ILE A 105 -0.31 -2.40 16.50
C ILE A 105 -0.38 -2.31 18.03
N ILE A 106 0.73 -1.91 18.66
CA ILE A 106 0.80 -1.73 20.11
C ILE A 106 0.12 -0.44 20.54
N THR A 107 0.23 0.64 19.74
CA THR A 107 -0.39 1.93 20.04
C THR A 107 -1.91 1.87 19.86
N ASP A 108 -2.39 1.12 18.87
CA ASP A 108 -3.84 0.90 18.63
C ASP A 108 -4.53 0.09 19.75
N LEU A 109 -3.78 -0.72 20.49
CA LEU A 109 -4.28 -1.49 21.64
C LEU A 109 -4.32 -0.67 22.93
N PHE A 110 -3.47 0.36 23.08
CA PHE A 110 -3.28 1.09 24.35
C PHE A 110 -3.66 2.56 24.32
N ILE A 111 -3.87 3.17 23.14
CA ILE A 111 -4.30 4.57 23.05
C ILE A 111 -5.81 4.64 22.82
N SER A 112 -6.47 5.12 23.88
CA SER A 112 -7.89 5.43 23.96
C SER A 112 -8.38 6.24 22.74
N GLU A 113 -9.60 5.98 22.28
CA GLU A 113 -10.35 6.64 21.19
C GLU A 113 -10.24 8.17 21.16
N ASN A 114 -9.89 8.80 22.26
CA ASN A 114 -9.78 10.29 22.36
C ASN A 114 -8.54 10.88 21.68
N SER A 115 -7.47 10.10 21.39
CA SER A 115 -6.29 10.63 20.71
C SER A 115 -6.39 10.58 19.18
N ARG A 116 -7.27 9.73 18.64
CA ARG A 116 -7.53 9.63 17.19
C ARG A 116 -8.29 10.83 16.62
N LEU A 117 -8.92 11.63 17.48
CA LEU A 117 -9.70 12.81 17.05
C LEU A 117 -8.83 14.06 16.80
N GLN A 118 -7.52 14.01 17.10
CA GLN A 118 -6.61 15.15 16.94
C GLN A 118 -5.67 15.09 15.73
N GLU A 119 -5.57 13.98 15.02
CA GLU A 119 -4.65 13.80 13.88
C GLU A 119 -5.29 13.93 12.50
N GLY A 120 -6.62 14.01 12.42
CA GLY A 120 -7.34 14.24 11.17
C GLY A 120 -7.40 15.72 10.77
N TYR A 121 -7.55 15.98 9.48
CA TYR A 121 -7.88 17.31 8.98
C TYR A 121 -9.33 17.69 9.34
N THR A 122 -9.51 18.96 9.70
CA THR A 122 -10.83 19.50 10.08
C THR A 122 -11.70 19.73 8.83
N GLU A 123 -13.02 19.79 9.03
CA GLU A 123 -13.97 20.18 7.96
C GLU A 123 -13.59 21.54 7.34
N LYS A 124 -13.05 22.45 8.14
CA LYS A 124 -12.52 23.73 7.66
C LYS A 124 -11.42 23.52 6.64
N THR A 125 -10.46 22.64 6.93
CA THR A 125 -9.34 22.31 6.02
C THR A 125 -9.85 21.73 4.71
N VAL A 126 -10.81 20.80 4.76
CA VAL A 126 -11.46 20.22 3.57
C VAL A 126 -12.14 21.32 2.72
N ASN A 127 -12.85 22.24 3.38
CA ASN A 127 -13.48 23.36 2.70
C ASN A 127 -12.47 24.28 2.01
N GLU A 128 -11.35 24.60 2.68
CA GLU A 128 -10.29 25.45 2.13
C GLU A 128 -9.57 24.80 0.94
N ILE A 129 -9.25 23.49 1.03
CA ILE A 129 -8.67 22.73 -0.09
C ILE A 129 -9.62 22.72 -1.29
N THR A 130 -10.90 22.40 -1.04
CA THR A 130 -11.91 22.34 -2.10
C THR A 130 -12.08 23.70 -2.77
N ARG A 131 -12.19 24.75 -1.99
CA ARG A 131 -12.32 26.12 -2.51
C ARG A 131 -11.11 26.49 -3.37
N ALA A 132 -9.88 26.27 -2.88
CA ALA A 132 -8.66 26.54 -3.63
C ALA A 132 -8.63 25.79 -4.96
N ALA A 133 -8.90 24.47 -4.96
CA ALA A 133 -8.87 23.65 -6.15
C ALA A 133 -9.83 24.15 -7.24
N PHE A 134 -11.07 24.49 -6.88
CA PHE A 134 -12.05 24.99 -7.84
C PHE A 134 -11.78 26.44 -8.28
N GLU A 135 -11.26 27.31 -7.40
CA GLU A 135 -10.85 28.67 -7.78
C GLU A 135 -9.66 28.62 -8.77
N MET A 136 -8.64 27.81 -8.50
CA MET A 136 -7.53 27.58 -9.42
C MET A 136 -7.99 26.97 -10.75
N GLY A 137 -8.95 26.05 -10.70
CA GLY A 137 -9.53 25.45 -11.89
C GLY A 137 -10.21 26.47 -12.82
N LYS A 138 -10.90 27.49 -12.28
CA LYS A 138 -11.55 28.55 -13.07
C LYS A 138 -10.55 29.36 -13.88
N VAL A 139 -9.37 29.61 -13.33
CA VAL A 139 -8.28 30.41 -13.98
C VAL A 139 -7.22 29.52 -14.62
N LYS A 140 -7.42 28.19 -14.61
CA LYS A 140 -6.50 27.20 -15.17
C LYS A 140 -5.10 27.22 -14.55
N THR A 141 -5.01 27.53 -13.27
CA THR A 141 -3.79 27.37 -12.50
C THR A 141 -3.61 25.90 -12.15
N GLY A 142 -2.54 25.28 -12.61
CA GLY A 142 -2.21 23.88 -12.32
C GLY A 142 -1.83 23.71 -10.85
N ALA A 143 -2.38 22.68 -10.18
CA ALA A 143 -2.05 22.40 -8.79
C ALA A 143 -1.94 20.90 -8.54
N LEU A 144 -1.11 20.53 -7.56
CA LEU A 144 -0.89 19.16 -7.11
C LEU A 144 -0.82 19.13 -5.58
N ILE A 145 -1.91 18.70 -4.95
CA ILE A 145 -2.13 18.77 -3.51
C ILE A 145 -2.20 17.35 -2.97
N VAL A 146 -1.19 16.93 -2.21
CA VAL A 146 -1.14 15.60 -1.54
C VAL A 146 -1.60 15.76 -0.11
N ILE A 147 -2.63 15.02 0.26
CA ILE A 147 -3.15 14.93 1.63
C ILE A 147 -2.62 13.63 2.22
N GLU A 148 -1.73 13.75 3.20
CA GLU A 148 -1.17 12.62 3.94
C GLU A 148 -2.28 11.96 4.78
N ARG A 149 -2.30 10.63 4.79
CA ARG A 149 -3.20 9.83 5.63
C ARG A 149 -2.40 9.02 6.65
N ASP A 150 -2.58 7.69 6.69
CA ASP A 150 -1.93 6.82 7.67
C ASP A 150 -0.44 6.59 7.36
N THR A 151 -0.05 6.67 6.08
CA THR A 151 1.35 6.52 5.64
C THR A 151 2.05 7.87 5.63
N PRO A 152 3.04 8.11 6.53
CA PRO A 152 3.83 9.35 6.55
C PRO A 152 4.68 9.51 5.28
N LEU A 153 4.86 10.76 4.82
CA LEU A 153 5.58 11.09 3.59
C LEU A 153 6.90 11.86 3.81
N PRO A 154 7.76 11.53 4.81
CA PRO A 154 8.93 12.32 5.15
C PRO A 154 9.97 12.36 4.01
N GLU A 155 10.11 11.28 3.24
CA GLU A 155 11.07 11.23 2.12
C GLU A 155 10.66 12.19 0.99
N ILE A 156 9.36 12.36 0.76
CA ILE A 156 8.82 13.30 -0.22
C ILE A 156 8.92 14.74 0.29
N GLU A 157 8.58 14.99 1.54
CA GLU A 157 8.71 16.31 2.17
C GLU A 157 10.14 16.86 2.09
N ARG A 158 11.16 16.02 2.29
CA ARG A 158 12.58 16.40 2.21
C ARG A 158 13.02 16.88 0.83
N THR A 159 12.29 16.53 -0.22
CA THR A 159 12.58 17.01 -1.58
C THR A 159 12.08 18.41 -1.81
N GLY A 160 11.18 18.91 -0.97
CA GLY A 160 10.50 20.20 -1.11
C GLY A 160 11.09 21.29 -0.19
N ILE A 161 10.43 22.42 -0.22
CA ILE A 161 10.73 23.60 0.60
C ILE A 161 9.77 23.60 1.79
N PRO A 162 10.25 23.62 3.05
CA PRO A 162 9.38 23.68 4.23
C PRO A 162 8.55 24.96 4.24
N VAL A 163 7.24 24.83 4.47
CA VAL A 163 6.29 25.95 4.53
C VAL A 163 5.73 26.11 5.95
N ASP A 164 5.33 25.00 6.54
CA ASP A 164 4.73 24.89 7.87
C ASP A 164 3.61 25.92 8.12
N GLY A 165 2.68 26.04 7.17
CA GLY A 165 1.57 27.00 7.17
C GLY A 165 0.22 26.35 7.46
N ILE A 166 -0.71 27.08 8.11
CA ILE A 166 -2.10 26.63 8.24
C ILE A 166 -2.75 26.58 6.86
N VAL A 167 -3.49 25.51 6.56
CA VAL A 167 -4.21 25.37 5.30
C VAL A 167 -5.29 26.41 5.19
N THR A 168 -5.16 27.31 4.21
CA THR A 168 -6.16 28.28 3.78
C THR A 168 -6.19 28.32 2.25
N SER A 169 -7.35 28.62 1.67
CA SER A 169 -7.46 28.71 0.20
C SER A 169 -6.51 29.77 -0.38
N GLN A 170 -6.32 30.87 0.34
CA GLN A 170 -5.40 31.94 -0.07
C GLN A 170 -3.93 31.45 -0.11
N LEU A 171 -3.49 30.70 0.91
CA LEU A 171 -2.15 30.14 0.94
C LEU A 171 -1.94 29.18 -0.23
N LEU A 172 -2.89 28.27 -0.46
CA LEU A 172 -2.82 27.29 -1.55
C LEU A 172 -2.76 27.96 -2.93
N ILE A 173 -3.61 28.95 -3.18
CA ILE A 173 -3.61 29.71 -4.43
C ILE A 173 -2.29 30.44 -4.63
N ASN A 174 -1.75 31.11 -3.60
CA ASN A 174 -0.48 31.82 -3.68
C ASN A 174 0.72 30.88 -3.92
N ILE A 175 0.71 29.66 -3.35
CA ILE A 175 1.77 28.67 -3.62
C ILE A 175 1.77 28.27 -5.10
N PHE A 176 0.62 28.02 -5.70
CA PHE A 176 0.52 27.59 -7.09
C PHE A 176 0.46 28.71 -8.12
N GLU A 177 0.55 29.98 -7.68
CA GLU A 177 0.62 31.11 -8.60
C GLU A 177 1.81 31.00 -9.53
N HIS A 178 1.58 31.26 -10.84
CA HIS A 178 2.63 31.12 -11.87
C HIS A 178 3.85 32.00 -11.58
N ASN A 179 5.02 31.50 -11.93
CA ASN A 179 6.32 32.19 -11.78
C ASN A 179 6.72 32.48 -10.32
N THR A 180 6.12 31.79 -9.34
CA THR A 180 6.58 31.83 -7.95
C THR A 180 7.55 30.68 -7.68
N PRO A 181 8.49 30.78 -6.71
CA PRO A 181 9.43 29.70 -6.38
C PRO A 181 8.77 28.42 -5.88
N LEU A 182 7.50 28.46 -5.46
CA LEU A 182 6.81 27.35 -4.81
C LEU A 182 5.84 26.59 -5.72
N HIS A 183 5.58 27.06 -6.95
CA HIS A 183 4.49 26.53 -7.79
C HIS A 183 4.83 25.21 -8.52
N ASP A 184 6.13 24.94 -8.73
CA ASP A 184 6.55 23.75 -9.48
C ASP A 184 6.77 22.55 -8.56
N GLY A 185 5.85 21.63 -8.59
CA GLY A 185 5.82 20.42 -7.76
C GLY A 185 4.52 20.26 -6.97
N ALA A 186 4.59 19.40 -5.97
CA ALA A 186 3.45 19.11 -5.10
C ALA A 186 3.58 19.83 -3.75
N ILE A 187 2.45 20.10 -3.13
CA ILE A 187 2.39 20.42 -1.70
C ILE A 187 1.99 19.18 -0.91
N ILE A 188 2.50 19.06 0.30
CA ILE A 188 2.12 18.03 1.26
C ILE A 188 1.31 18.68 2.38
N ILE A 189 0.13 18.13 2.64
CA ILE A 189 -0.73 18.52 3.75
C ILE A 189 -0.76 17.40 4.76
N ARG A 190 -0.35 17.70 6.01
CA ARG A 190 -0.49 16.82 7.17
C ARG A 190 -1.43 17.48 8.18
N GLY A 191 -2.54 16.79 8.46
CA GLY A 191 -3.59 17.37 9.30
C GLY A 191 -4.09 18.70 8.74
N ASN A 192 -3.94 19.79 9.51
CA ASN A 192 -4.41 21.11 9.12
C ASN A 192 -3.31 22.05 8.61
N ARG A 193 -2.12 21.50 8.26
CA ARG A 193 -0.97 22.31 7.86
C ARG A 193 -0.40 21.86 6.50
N VAL A 194 0.02 22.83 5.71
CA VAL A 194 0.91 22.61 4.57
C VAL A 194 2.32 22.46 5.15
N THR A 195 2.91 21.27 5.06
CA THR A 195 4.24 20.99 5.61
C THR A 195 5.35 21.44 4.67
N SER A 196 5.21 21.12 3.37
CA SER A 196 6.19 21.44 2.34
C SER A 196 5.52 21.74 1.01
N ALA A 197 6.21 22.52 0.17
CA ALA A 197 5.84 22.81 -1.21
C ALA A 197 6.98 22.43 -2.16
N THR A 198 6.73 22.39 -3.47
CA THR A 198 7.71 22.02 -4.50
C THR A 198 8.27 20.59 -4.30
N CYS A 199 7.45 19.69 -3.73
CA CYS A 199 7.86 18.32 -3.51
C CYS A 199 7.83 17.52 -4.82
N TYR A 200 8.86 16.66 -5.01
CA TYR A 200 8.93 15.76 -6.16
C TYR A 200 8.19 14.45 -5.85
N LEU A 201 7.27 14.08 -6.72
CA LEU A 201 6.51 12.82 -6.62
C LEU A 201 7.01 11.81 -7.65
N PRO A 202 6.93 10.50 -7.34
CA PRO A 202 7.16 9.47 -8.33
C PRO A 202 6.11 9.56 -9.45
N LEU A 203 6.52 9.35 -10.69
CA LEU A 203 5.61 9.27 -11.82
C LEU A 203 5.10 7.83 -11.98
N SER A 204 3.82 7.66 -12.30
CA SER A 204 3.27 6.35 -12.63
C SER A 204 3.86 5.82 -13.94
N ASP A 205 4.30 4.56 -13.91
CA ASP A 205 4.79 3.82 -15.08
C ASP A 205 3.67 3.08 -15.84
N ASN A 206 2.42 3.28 -15.44
CA ASN A 206 1.28 2.61 -16.04
C ASN A 206 1.04 3.09 -17.46
N LEU A 207 1.27 2.23 -18.45
CA LEU A 207 1.11 2.52 -19.88
C LEU A 207 -0.36 2.61 -20.33
N SER A 208 -1.32 2.19 -19.50
CA SER A 208 -2.75 2.27 -19.80
C SER A 208 -3.35 3.66 -19.57
N ILE A 209 -2.58 4.57 -18.97
CA ILE A 209 -3.01 5.95 -18.71
C ILE A 209 -3.09 6.70 -20.03
N SER A 210 -4.19 7.46 -20.24
CA SER A 210 -4.35 8.31 -21.42
C SER A 210 -3.15 9.25 -21.58
N LYS A 211 -2.64 9.35 -22.82
CA LYS A 211 -1.54 10.26 -23.19
C LYS A 211 -1.92 11.73 -23.01
N ASP A 212 -3.21 12.04 -22.91
CA ASP A 212 -3.72 13.40 -22.71
C ASP A 212 -3.55 13.89 -21.25
N LEU A 213 -3.10 13.02 -20.33
CA LEU A 213 -2.83 13.38 -18.96
C LEU A 213 -1.41 13.91 -18.81
N GLY A 214 -1.31 15.17 -18.37
CA GLY A 214 -0.03 15.84 -18.11
C GLY A 214 0.76 15.24 -16.94
N THR A 215 1.96 15.78 -16.73
CA THR A 215 2.92 15.31 -15.71
C THR A 215 2.35 15.30 -14.30
N ARG A 216 1.54 16.33 -13.92
CA ARG A 216 0.89 16.40 -12.60
C ARG A 216 -0.09 15.26 -12.35
N HIS A 217 -0.83 14.83 -13.37
CA HIS A 217 -1.73 13.67 -13.23
C HIS A 217 -0.96 12.36 -13.06
N ARG A 218 0.14 12.20 -13.79
CA ARG A 218 1.01 11.01 -13.68
C ARG A 218 1.72 10.97 -12.32
N ALA A 219 2.09 12.13 -11.79
CA ALA A 219 2.68 12.26 -10.46
C ALA A 219 1.65 11.90 -9.36
N ALA A 220 0.41 12.39 -9.49
CA ALA A 220 -0.67 12.05 -8.57
C ALA A 220 -0.97 10.54 -8.54
N LEU A 221 -1.01 9.90 -9.70
CA LEU A 221 -1.15 8.45 -9.79
C LEU A 221 0.03 7.74 -9.15
N GLY A 222 1.26 8.14 -9.45
CA GLY A 222 2.47 7.49 -8.94
C GLY A 222 2.56 7.49 -7.42
N ILE A 223 2.21 8.60 -6.77
CA ILE A 223 2.17 8.63 -5.30
C ILE A 223 1.01 7.80 -4.74
N SER A 224 -0.15 7.80 -5.38
CA SER A 224 -1.31 7.02 -4.94
C SER A 224 -1.17 5.51 -5.16
N GLU A 225 -0.27 5.07 -6.05
CA GLU A 225 0.10 3.65 -6.25
C GLU A 225 0.98 3.12 -5.11
N SER A 226 1.76 3.99 -4.48
CA SER A 226 2.77 3.62 -3.48
C SER A 226 2.36 3.93 -2.04
N THR A 227 1.34 4.75 -1.84
CA THR A 227 0.86 5.20 -0.53
C THR A 227 -0.67 5.24 -0.49
N ASP A 228 -1.23 5.41 0.70
CA ASP A 228 -2.66 5.63 0.94
C ASP A 228 -3.07 7.11 0.87
N SER A 229 -2.15 7.97 0.42
CA SER A 229 -2.40 9.41 0.29
C SER A 229 -3.49 9.71 -0.72
N LEU A 230 -4.21 10.81 -0.47
CA LEU A 230 -5.21 11.35 -1.38
C LEU A 230 -4.62 12.54 -2.12
N THR A 231 -4.63 12.52 -3.46
CA THR A 231 -4.01 13.59 -4.24
C THR A 231 -5.02 14.31 -5.12
N VAL A 232 -5.20 15.61 -4.86
CA VAL A 232 -6.03 16.49 -5.69
C VAL A 232 -5.17 17.12 -6.77
N VAL A 233 -5.63 17.02 -8.02
CA VAL A 233 -4.96 17.58 -9.20
C VAL A 233 -5.86 18.60 -9.87
N VAL A 234 -5.33 19.77 -10.17
CA VAL A 234 -5.95 20.76 -11.04
C VAL A 234 -5.18 20.84 -12.34
N SER A 235 -5.88 20.63 -13.46
CA SER A 235 -5.27 20.69 -14.80
C SER A 235 -5.03 22.15 -15.23
N GLU A 236 -3.82 22.50 -15.62
CA GLU A 236 -3.51 23.81 -16.19
C GLU A 236 -4.05 24.01 -17.61
N GLU A 237 -4.31 22.92 -18.33
CA GLU A 237 -4.83 23.01 -19.71
C GLU A 237 -6.36 23.17 -19.69
N THR A 238 -7.05 22.39 -18.87
CA THR A 238 -8.51 22.29 -18.90
C THR A 238 -9.21 22.93 -17.70
N GLY A 239 -8.49 23.22 -16.62
CA GLY A 239 -9.03 23.68 -15.34
C GLY A 239 -9.83 22.59 -14.57
N ARG A 240 -9.81 21.36 -15.03
CA ARG A 240 -10.56 20.26 -14.42
C ARG A 240 -9.86 19.79 -13.16
N VAL A 241 -10.70 19.48 -12.16
CA VAL A 241 -10.25 18.89 -10.90
C VAL A 241 -10.36 17.38 -10.99
N SER A 242 -9.31 16.67 -10.57
CA SER A 242 -9.25 15.22 -10.49
C SER A 242 -8.72 14.80 -9.12
N LEU A 243 -9.06 13.59 -8.70
CA LEU A 243 -8.62 12.98 -7.46
C LEU A 243 -7.94 11.66 -7.76
N ALA A 244 -6.72 11.47 -7.26
CA ALA A 244 -5.99 10.21 -7.33
C ALA A 244 -6.01 9.53 -5.96
N GLU A 245 -6.37 8.23 -5.96
CA GLU A 245 -6.45 7.37 -4.78
C GLU A 245 -6.26 5.92 -5.20
N GLY A 246 -5.40 5.17 -4.50
CA GLY A 246 -5.18 3.73 -4.73
C GLY A 246 -4.80 3.38 -6.18
N GLY A 247 -3.97 4.21 -6.84
CA GLY A 247 -3.56 3.98 -8.24
C GLY A 247 -4.63 4.28 -9.28
N SER A 248 -5.76 4.86 -8.88
CA SER A 248 -6.84 5.28 -9.79
C SER A 248 -7.04 6.78 -9.79
N LEU A 249 -7.40 7.33 -10.94
CA LEU A 249 -7.68 8.75 -11.11
C LEU A 249 -9.14 8.93 -11.48
N ARG A 250 -9.90 9.65 -10.66
CA ARG A 250 -11.28 9.99 -10.99
C ARG A 250 -11.46 11.49 -11.14
N ARG A 251 -12.28 11.87 -12.07
CA ARG A 251 -12.65 13.27 -12.29
C ARG A 251 -13.69 13.70 -11.28
N ILE A 252 -13.52 14.92 -10.76
CA ILE A 252 -14.44 15.57 -9.80
C ILE A 252 -15.18 16.70 -10.51
N ASN A 253 -16.51 16.68 -10.45
CA ASN A 253 -17.33 17.62 -11.19
C ASN A 253 -17.92 18.74 -10.31
N SER A 254 -17.95 18.54 -8.99
CA SER A 254 -18.49 19.56 -8.08
C SER A 254 -17.65 19.69 -6.79
N PRO A 255 -17.68 20.88 -6.13
CA PRO A 255 -17.06 21.08 -4.84
C PRO A 255 -17.55 20.12 -3.77
N GLU A 256 -18.83 19.79 -3.77
CA GLU A 256 -19.47 18.89 -2.82
C GLU A 256 -18.95 17.47 -2.98
N GLU A 257 -18.75 17.01 -4.21
CA GLU A 257 -18.16 15.71 -4.53
C GLU A 257 -16.72 15.61 -3.99
N LEU A 258 -15.91 16.67 -4.17
CA LEU A 258 -14.55 16.71 -3.65
C LEU A 258 -14.53 16.67 -2.12
N LYS A 259 -15.39 17.44 -1.46
CA LYS A 259 -15.51 17.43 0.01
C LYS A 259 -15.85 16.05 0.55
N LEU A 260 -16.85 15.41 -0.04
CA LEU A 260 -17.25 14.05 0.35
C LEU A 260 -16.11 13.05 0.14
N ALA A 261 -15.38 13.19 -0.97
CA ALA A 261 -14.27 12.30 -1.28
C ALA A 261 -13.07 12.47 -0.34
N ILE A 262 -12.75 13.72 0.05
CA ILE A 262 -11.69 13.97 1.04
C ILE A 262 -12.13 13.51 2.43
N ALA A 263 -13.37 13.78 2.82
CA ALA A 263 -13.92 13.42 4.12
C ALA A 263 -14.18 11.90 4.29
N ALA A 264 -14.40 11.18 3.19
CA ALA A 264 -14.56 9.73 3.21
C ALA A 264 -13.25 9.09 3.70
N LYS A 265 -13.33 8.32 4.79
CA LYS A 265 -12.26 7.35 5.07
C LYS A 265 -12.18 6.38 3.90
N PRO A 266 -10.97 5.90 3.51
CA PRO A 266 -10.88 4.82 2.55
C PRO A 266 -11.85 3.73 2.99
N GLU A 267 -12.75 3.31 2.10
CA GLU A 267 -13.42 2.03 2.31
C GLU A 267 -12.26 1.02 2.39
N GLU A 268 -12.01 0.49 3.58
CA GLU A 268 -11.27 -0.75 3.68
C GLU A 268 -11.97 -1.68 2.70
N GLU A 269 -11.34 -1.99 1.57
CA GLU A 269 -11.76 -3.13 0.77
C GLU A 269 -11.87 -4.25 1.78
N THR A 270 -13.10 -4.57 2.16
CA THR A 270 -13.36 -5.71 3.00
C THR A 270 -12.94 -6.91 2.17
N VAL A 271 -11.65 -7.24 2.27
CA VAL A 271 -11.18 -8.56 1.90
C VAL A 271 -12.14 -9.47 2.64
N SER A 272 -13.00 -10.11 1.89
CA SER A 272 -14.00 -11.05 2.37
C SER A 272 -13.25 -12.26 2.91
N GLY A 273 -12.62 -12.09 4.06
CA GLY A 273 -12.04 -13.17 4.84
C GLY A 273 -13.15 -13.96 5.55
N PRO A 274 -12.93 -15.23 5.84
CA PRO A 274 -13.93 -16.15 6.37
C PRO A 274 -14.47 -15.79 7.78
N PHE A 275 -14.07 -14.65 8.34
CA PHE A 275 -14.45 -14.22 9.70
C PHE A 275 -15.84 -13.55 9.82
N LYS A 276 -16.60 -13.39 8.73
CA LYS A 276 -17.95 -12.81 8.79
C LYS A 276 -19.02 -13.72 9.42
N LEU A 277 -18.72 -15.00 9.63
CA LEU A 277 -19.68 -15.97 10.19
C LEU A 277 -19.87 -15.87 11.72
N LEU A 278 -18.97 -15.22 12.45
CA LEU A 278 -19.08 -15.11 13.92
C LEU A 278 -19.80 -13.87 14.43
N LYS A 279 -20.02 -12.84 13.57
CA LYS A 279 -20.70 -11.60 13.97
C LYS A 279 -22.25 -11.65 13.85
N GLY A 280 -22.79 -12.72 13.27
CA GLY A 280 -24.23 -12.92 13.08
C GLY A 280 -24.99 -13.53 14.27
N TRP A 281 -24.30 -14.07 15.26
CA TRP A 281 -24.94 -14.84 16.33
C TRP A 281 -25.38 -14.00 17.55
N HIS A 282 -24.94 -12.77 17.68
CA HIS A 282 -25.31 -11.93 18.83
C HIS A 282 -26.45 -10.92 18.60
N LYS A 283 -27.13 -10.95 17.44
CA LYS A 283 -28.16 -9.93 17.11
C LYS A 283 -29.61 -10.44 17.20
N ASN A 284 -29.85 -11.70 17.60
CA ASN A 284 -31.20 -12.28 17.62
C ASN A 284 -31.81 -12.49 19.03
N GLU A 285 -31.16 -11.99 20.09
CA GLU A 285 -31.72 -12.17 21.44
C GLU A 285 -32.41 -10.93 22.05
N ARG A 286 -32.66 -9.88 21.29
CA ARG A 286 -33.39 -8.68 21.79
C ARG A 286 -34.64 -8.32 20.97
N LYS A 287 -35.42 -9.33 20.58
CA LYS A 287 -36.77 -9.10 20.06
C LYS A 287 -37.71 -10.23 20.55
N ALA A 288 -37.74 -10.47 21.82
CA ALA A 288 -38.79 -11.22 22.49
C ALA A 288 -38.86 -10.74 23.95
N GLU A 289 -39.45 -9.57 24.14
CA GLU A 289 -40.21 -9.12 25.29
C GLU A 289 -41.00 -7.89 24.89
#